data_798178845835ff67562654f77f37717d
#
_entry.id   798178845835ff67562654f77f37717d
#
_cell.length_a   1.000
_cell.length_b   1.000
_cell.length_c   1.000
_cell.angle_alpha   90.00
_cell.angle_beta   90.00
_cell.angle_gamma   90.00
#
_symmetry.space_group_name_H-M   'P 1'
#
loop_
_entity.id
_entity.type
_entity.pdbx_description
1 polymer ?
#
loop_
_entity_poly.entity_id
_entity_poly.type
_entity_poly.pdbx_seq_one_letter_code
_entity_poly.pdbx_strand_id
1 'polypeptide(L)'
;MGAFDGALTASRFTLTIDGVEVASFGQLSELSSAEAVLDATGKPVVGSPRPRVVLLRGWSASLELWSWHQAAISGSPVGRKGCTLTAYGADGKAVAKYWLEKAWPVRLSMSAVPGTSTQQLAETLTLSCDVMQRLAP
;
A
#
# COMPACT_ATOMS: atom_id res chain seq x y z
N MET A 1 27.71 5.15 18.46
CA MET A 1 26.54 4.66 17.72
C MET A 1 25.32 5.45 18.04
N GLY A 2 24.74 6.07 17.07
CA GLY A 2 23.53 6.81 17.27
C GLY A 2 22.30 5.92 17.36
N ALA A 3 21.22 6.44 17.93
CA ALA A 3 19.92 5.76 17.99
C ALA A 3 19.37 5.41 16.59
N PHE A 4 19.97 5.95 15.54
CA PHE A 4 19.54 5.77 14.16
C PHE A 4 20.31 4.67 13.42
N ASP A 5 21.23 3.97 14.10
CA ASP A 5 21.89 2.84 13.51
C ASP A 5 20.86 1.77 13.18
N GLY A 6 20.85 1.34 11.94
CA GLY A 6 19.85 0.43 11.45
C GLY A 6 18.55 1.07 11.01
N ALA A 7 18.43 2.41 11.05
CA ALA A 7 17.29 3.10 10.48
C ALA A 7 17.25 2.88 8.97
N LEU A 8 16.06 2.51 8.46
CA LEU A 8 15.85 2.26 7.05
C LEU A 8 15.27 3.49 6.37
N THR A 9 15.75 3.76 5.16
CA THR A 9 15.17 4.77 4.29
C THR A 9 14.73 4.13 2.99
N ALA A 10 13.64 4.59 2.42
CA ALA A 10 13.13 4.09 1.16
C ALA A 10 12.73 5.23 0.25
N SER A 11 12.97 5.04 -1.04
CA SER A 11 12.66 6.02 -2.07
C SER A 11 11.69 5.50 -3.13
N ARG A 12 11.40 4.21 -3.14
CA ARG A 12 10.50 3.59 -4.09
C ARG A 12 9.78 2.42 -3.43
N PHE A 13 8.50 2.28 -3.79
CA PHE A 13 7.63 1.21 -3.28
C PHE A 13 6.95 0.53 -4.46
N THR A 14 6.95 -0.80 -4.47
CA THR A 14 6.31 -1.55 -5.55
C THR A 14 5.27 -2.51 -5.02
N LEU A 15 4.22 -2.72 -5.80
CA LEU A 15 3.25 -3.79 -5.58
C LEU A 15 3.47 -4.88 -6.61
N THR A 16 3.60 -6.10 -6.14
CA THR A 16 3.83 -7.28 -6.96
C THR A 16 2.72 -8.30 -6.72
N ILE A 17 2.11 -8.79 -7.77
CA ILE A 17 1.07 -9.82 -7.73
C ILE A 17 1.56 -10.99 -8.60
N ASP A 18 1.60 -12.19 -8.03
CA ASP A 18 2.07 -13.40 -8.70
C ASP A 18 3.44 -13.22 -9.36
N GLY A 19 4.34 -12.53 -8.67
CA GLY A 19 5.70 -12.29 -9.15
C GLY A 19 5.83 -11.19 -10.20
N VAL A 20 4.73 -10.51 -10.57
CA VAL A 20 4.73 -9.44 -11.56
C VAL A 20 4.50 -8.10 -10.87
N GLU A 21 5.40 -7.14 -11.11
CA GLU A 21 5.21 -5.79 -10.61
C GLU A 21 4.06 -5.12 -11.35
N VAL A 22 3.02 -4.72 -10.61
CA VAL A 22 1.83 -4.10 -11.19
C VAL A 22 1.81 -2.59 -11.02
N ALA A 23 2.52 -2.06 -10.04
CA ALA A 23 2.57 -0.62 -9.80
C ALA A 23 3.81 -0.24 -9.00
N SER A 24 4.29 0.99 -9.22
CA SER A 24 5.40 1.58 -8.49
C SER A 24 5.00 2.96 -7.97
N PHE A 25 5.43 3.27 -6.76
CA PHE A 25 5.06 4.50 -6.05
C PHE A 25 6.31 5.17 -5.49
N GLY A 26 6.29 6.50 -5.45
CA GLY A 26 7.39 7.27 -4.87
C GLY A 26 7.22 7.59 -3.41
N GLN A 27 6.01 7.40 -2.85
CA GLN A 27 5.73 7.78 -1.48
C GLN A 27 4.79 6.80 -0.80
N LEU A 28 5.09 6.49 0.45
CA LEU A 28 4.22 5.74 1.36
C LEU A 28 3.72 6.70 2.43
N SER A 29 2.41 6.88 2.52
CA SER A 29 1.80 7.77 3.49
C SER A 29 1.41 7.06 4.78
N GLU A 30 0.95 5.82 4.67
CA GLU A 30 0.52 5.04 5.82
C GLU A 30 0.76 3.56 5.57
N LEU A 31 1.25 2.87 6.57
CA LEU A 31 1.29 1.41 6.61
C LEU A 31 0.97 1.01 8.05
N SER A 32 -0.21 0.45 8.26
CA SER A 32 -0.64 0.02 9.58
C SER A 32 -1.12 -1.43 9.53
N SER A 33 -0.64 -2.21 10.47
CA SER A 33 -1.19 -3.54 10.73
C SER A 33 -2.58 -3.40 11.34
N ALA A 34 -3.32 -4.32 11.67
CA ALA A 34 -4.62 -4.14 12.28
C ALA A 34 -4.48 -3.44 13.64
N GLU A 35 -5.37 -2.49 13.92
CA GLU A 35 -5.48 -1.92 15.24
C GLU A 35 -6.32 -2.88 16.09
N ALA A 36 -5.79 -3.30 17.23
CA ALA A 36 -6.52 -4.17 18.14
C ALA A 36 -7.49 -3.34 18.97
N VAL A 37 -8.79 -3.52 18.75
CA VAL A 37 -9.84 -3.01 19.63
C VAL A 37 -10.20 -4.14 20.57
N LEU A 38 -10.03 -3.91 21.88
CA LEU A 38 -10.24 -4.92 22.90
C LEU A 38 -11.55 -4.67 23.66
N ASP A 39 -12.23 -5.74 24.03
CA ASP A 39 -13.39 -5.65 24.91
C ASP A 39 -12.95 -5.54 26.40
N ALA A 40 -13.92 -5.48 27.32
CA ALA A 40 -13.64 -5.35 28.74
C ALA A 40 -12.86 -6.54 29.33
N THR A 41 -12.83 -7.68 28.64
CA THR A 41 -12.10 -8.88 29.06
C THR A 41 -10.71 -8.97 28.45
N GLY A 42 -10.31 -7.99 27.64
CA GLY A 42 -9.02 -7.98 26.97
C GLY A 42 -8.97 -8.80 25.69
N LYS A 43 -10.11 -9.22 25.14
CA LYS A 43 -10.16 -9.98 23.88
C LYS A 43 -10.42 -9.06 22.70
N PRO A 44 -9.85 -9.38 21.50
CA PRO A 44 -10.13 -8.61 20.30
C PRO A 44 -11.63 -8.59 19.95
N VAL A 45 -12.11 -7.41 19.60
CA VAL A 45 -13.50 -7.22 19.16
C VAL A 45 -13.64 -7.65 17.70
N VAL A 46 -14.70 -8.36 17.38
CA VAL A 46 -15.03 -8.73 16.00
C VAL A 46 -15.31 -7.44 15.20
N GLY A 47 -14.71 -7.33 14.02
CA GLY A 47 -14.85 -6.15 13.18
C GLY A 47 -13.84 -5.04 13.46
N SER A 48 -12.77 -5.32 14.20
CA SER A 48 -11.65 -4.40 14.38
C SER A 48 -11.09 -3.94 13.01
N PRO A 49 -10.54 -2.71 12.92
CA PRO A 49 -9.98 -2.19 11.67
C PRO A 49 -8.96 -3.14 11.07
N ARG A 50 -9.03 -3.30 9.75
CA ARG A 50 -8.11 -4.15 9.00
C ARG A 50 -6.81 -3.42 8.71
N PRO A 51 -5.74 -4.15 8.33
CA PRO A 51 -4.52 -3.52 7.86
C PRO A 51 -4.78 -2.59 6.68
N ARG A 52 -3.99 -1.53 6.61
CA ARG A 52 -4.17 -0.47 5.63
C ARG A 52 -2.84 0.03 5.11
N VAL A 53 -2.77 0.28 3.81
CA VAL A 53 -1.60 0.86 3.15
C VAL A 53 -2.07 2.00 2.27
N VAL A 54 -1.40 3.15 2.36
CA VAL A 54 -1.67 4.32 1.52
C VAL A 54 -0.40 4.69 0.77
N LEU A 55 -0.47 4.64 -0.55
CA LEU A 55 0.65 4.87 -1.47
C LEU A 55 0.32 6.00 -2.43
N LEU A 56 1.32 6.82 -2.76
CA LEU A 56 1.15 7.95 -3.66
C LEU A 56 2.14 7.87 -4.82
N ARG A 57 1.67 8.28 -5.99
CA ARG A 57 2.48 8.41 -7.20
C ARG A 57 1.94 9.53 -8.09
N GLY A 58 2.72 9.95 -9.09
CA GLY A 58 2.18 10.76 -10.16
C GLY A 58 1.15 9.99 -10.99
N TRP A 59 0.26 10.68 -11.69
CA TRP A 59 -0.68 10.01 -12.60
C TRP A 59 0.08 9.20 -13.64
N SER A 60 -0.44 8.03 -13.90
CA SER A 60 0.09 7.09 -14.88
C SER A 60 -0.95 6.87 -15.97
N ALA A 61 -0.48 6.63 -17.18
CA ALA A 61 -1.33 6.22 -18.28
C ALA A 61 -1.81 4.76 -18.14
N SER A 62 -1.21 3.98 -17.22
CA SER A 62 -1.61 2.60 -16.97
C SER A 62 -2.99 2.55 -16.33
N LEU A 63 -3.83 1.63 -16.82
CA LEU A 63 -5.18 1.41 -16.30
C LEU A 63 -5.24 0.26 -15.29
N GLU A 64 -4.12 -0.34 -14.92
CA GLU A 64 -4.11 -1.55 -14.07
C GLU A 64 -4.73 -1.29 -12.70
N LEU A 65 -4.34 -0.21 -12.02
CA LEU A 65 -4.90 0.12 -10.70
C LEU A 65 -6.38 0.48 -10.80
N TRP A 66 -6.75 1.23 -11.83
CA TRP A 66 -8.15 1.59 -12.05
C TRP A 66 -9.00 0.35 -12.28
N SER A 67 -8.56 -0.55 -13.14
CA SER A 67 -9.27 -1.80 -13.42
C SER A 67 -9.41 -2.67 -12.19
N TRP A 68 -8.34 -2.79 -11.39
CA TRP A 68 -8.37 -3.53 -10.14
C TRP A 68 -9.36 -2.91 -9.15
N HIS A 69 -9.33 -1.58 -9.01
CA HIS A 69 -10.26 -0.88 -8.13
C HIS A 69 -11.72 -1.10 -8.56
N GLN A 70 -12.02 -1.00 -9.86
CA GLN A 70 -13.36 -1.23 -10.38
C GLN A 70 -13.83 -2.67 -10.13
N ALA A 71 -12.97 -3.65 -10.32
CA ALA A 71 -13.29 -5.05 -10.01
C ALA A 71 -13.58 -5.24 -8.52
N ALA A 72 -12.81 -4.61 -7.65
CA ALA A 72 -12.98 -4.72 -6.21
C ALA A 72 -14.30 -4.11 -5.73
N ILE A 73 -14.62 -2.89 -6.17
CA ILE A 73 -15.85 -2.20 -5.72
C ILE A 73 -17.11 -2.81 -6.30
N SER A 74 -17.02 -3.52 -7.43
CA SER A 74 -18.16 -4.25 -8.01
C SER A 74 -18.40 -5.61 -7.36
N GLY A 75 -17.55 -6.00 -6.40
CA GLY A 75 -17.69 -7.28 -5.70
C GLY A 75 -17.16 -8.48 -6.46
N SER A 76 -16.39 -8.28 -7.54
CA SER A 76 -15.78 -9.38 -8.29
C SER A 76 -14.77 -10.13 -7.43
N PRO A 77 -14.77 -11.48 -7.43
CA PRO A 77 -13.78 -12.26 -6.69
C PRO A 77 -12.32 -11.94 -7.08
N VAL A 78 -12.08 -11.54 -8.32
CA VAL A 78 -10.75 -11.16 -8.80
C VAL A 78 -10.28 -9.80 -8.28
N GLY A 79 -11.15 -9.06 -7.59
CA GLY A 79 -10.77 -7.79 -6.98
C GLY A 79 -9.92 -7.93 -5.72
N ARG A 80 -9.86 -9.13 -5.11
CA ARG A 80 -9.05 -9.40 -3.93
C ARG A 80 -7.87 -10.28 -4.32
N LYS A 81 -6.66 -9.77 -4.08
CA LYS A 81 -5.44 -10.44 -4.53
C LYS A 81 -4.37 -10.41 -3.44
N GLY A 82 -3.65 -11.53 -3.29
CA GLY A 82 -2.43 -11.53 -2.52
C GLY A 82 -1.38 -10.70 -3.23
N CYS A 83 -0.76 -9.76 -2.52
CA CYS A 83 0.30 -8.96 -3.11
C CYS A 83 1.45 -8.72 -2.15
N THR A 84 2.61 -8.43 -2.71
CA THR A 84 3.80 -8.07 -1.95
C THR A 84 4.08 -6.59 -2.15
N LEU A 85 4.19 -5.87 -1.05
CA LEU A 85 4.66 -4.49 -1.04
C LEU A 85 6.15 -4.53 -0.71
N THR A 86 6.98 -3.99 -1.58
CA THR A 86 8.42 -3.92 -1.38
C THR A 86 8.88 -2.47 -1.36
N ALA A 87 9.63 -2.11 -0.32
CA ALA A 87 10.28 -0.81 -0.23
C ALA A 87 11.74 -0.94 -0.63
N TYR A 88 12.21 -0.04 -1.49
CA TYR A 88 13.58 -0.02 -2.00
C TYR A 88 14.30 1.25 -1.53
N GLY A 89 15.54 1.08 -1.11
CA GLY A 89 16.42 2.19 -0.81
C GLY A 89 16.92 2.90 -2.07
N ALA A 90 17.65 3.98 -1.88
CA ALA A 90 18.22 4.76 -2.98
C ALA A 90 19.23 3.96 -3.84
N ASP A 91 19.84 2.93 -3.27
CA ASP A 91 20.74 2.02 -3.97
C ASP A 91 20.01 0.94 -4.80
N GLY A 92 18.69 0.93 -4.78
CA GLY A 92 17.88 -0.04 -5.51
C GLY A 92 17.69 -1.37 -4.81
N LYS A 93 18.22 -1.53 -3.58
CA LYS A 93 18.06 -2.77 -2.83
C LYS A 93 16.79 -2.73 -1.99
N ALA A 94 16.12 -3.87 -1.88
CA ALA A 94 14.96 -4.02 -1.02
C ALA A 94 15.37 -3.84 0.45
N VAL A 95 14.64 -2.98 1.17
CA VAL A 95 14.90 -2.71 2.60
C VAL A 95 13.76 -3.20 3.48
N ALA A 96 12.57 -3.42 2.92
CA ALA A 96 11.43 -3.97 3.65
C ALA A 96 10.47 -4.64 2.68
N LYS A 97 9.83 -5.71 3.12
CA LYS A 97 8.78 -6.42 2.37
C LYS A 97 7.61 -6.73 3.28
N TYR A 98 6.42 -6.59 2.71
CA TYR A 98 5.18 -6.96 3.39
C TYR A 98 4.33 -7.81 2.47
N TRP A 99 3.83 -8.93 3.00
CA TRP A 99 2.81 -9.73 2.34
C TRP A 99 1.44 -9.24 2.76
N LEU A 100 0.58 -8.98 1.79
CA LEU A 100 -0.77 -8.51 1.99
C LEU A 100 -1.74 -9.57 1.47
N GLU A 101 -2.42 -10.28 2.37
CA GLU A 101 -3.33 -11.34 1.97
C GLU A 101 -4.69 -10.77 1.63
N LYS A 102 -5.21 -11.16 0.48
CA LYS A 102 -6.51 -10.71 -0.03
C LYS A 102 -6.63 -9.19 -0.04
N ALA A 103 -5.61 -8.54 -0.54
CA ALA A 103 -5.58 -7.09 -0.65
C ALA A 103 -6.51 -6.61 -1.76
N TRP A 104 -7.08 -5.43 -1.56
CA TRP A 104 -7.91 -4.77 -2.55
C TRP A 104 -7.86 -3.26 -2.38
N PRO A 105 -7.97 -2.50 -3.48
CA PRO A 105 -7.98 -1.05 -3.41
C PRO A 105 -9.35 -0.55 -2.96
N VAL A 106 -9.44 -0.14 -1.70
CA VAL A 106 -10.68 0.42 -1.15
C VAL A 106 -10.95 1.82 -1.66
N ARG A 107 -9.89 2.53 -2.04
CA ARG A 107 -10.00 3.89 -2.56
C ARG A 107 -8.87 4.15 -3.53
N LEU A 108 -9.20 4.77 -4.64
CA LEU A 108 -8.25 5.32 -5.59
C LEU A 108 -8.67 6.74 -5.89
N SER A 109 -7.89 7.72 -5.46
CA SER A 109 -8.22 9.12 -5.62
C SER A 109 -7.11 9.84 -6.38
N MET A 110 -7.50 10.89 -7.08
CA MET A 110 -6.60 11.74 -7.84
C MET A 110 -6.75 13.17 -7.37
N SER A 111 -5.63 13.88 -7.32
CA SER A 111 -5.62 15.28 -6.91
C SER A 111 -4.61 16.05 -7.74
N ALA A 112 -4.84 17.35 -7.84
CA ALA A 112 -3.86 18.27 -8.42
C ALA A 112 -2.98 18.80 -7.31
N VAL A 113 -1.67 18.79 -7.56
CA VAL A 113 -0.71 19.42 -6.65
C VAL A 113 -0.57 20.89 -7.09
N PRO A 114 -0.76 21.85 -6.18
CA PRO A 114 -0.63 23.27 -6.53
C PRO A 114 0.73 23.57 -7.15
N GLY A 115 0.72 24.34 -8.22
CA GLY A 115 1.92 24.71 -8.95
C GLY A 115 1.73 26.02 -9.68
N THR A 116 2.53 26.27 -10.68
CA THR A 116 2.48 27.49 -11.49
C THR A 116 1.37 27.38 -12.55
N SER A 117 1.72 27.44 -13.82
CA SER A 117 0.74 27.35 -14.90
C SER A 117 0.31 25.93 -15.24
N THR A 118 1.15 24.95 -14.91
CA THR A 118 0.87 23.54 -15.14
C THR A 118 0.77 22.81 -13.81
N GLN A 119 -0.35 22.15 -13.57
CA GLN A 119 -0.55 21.39 -12.35
C GLN A 119 0.07 20.00 -12.49
N GLN A 120 0.72 19.53 -11.43
CA GLN A 120 1.11 18.14 -11.31
C GLN A 120 -0.07 17.36 -10.76
N LEU A 121 -0.28 16.17 -11.29
CA LEU A 121 -1.37 15.31 -10.89
C LEU A 121 -0.80 14.16 -10.06
N ALA A 122 -1.47 13.88 -8.94
CA ALA A 122 -1.08 12.82 -8.01
C ALA A 122 -2.22 11.82 -7.85
N GLU A 123 -1.85 10.56 -7.73
CA GLU A 123 -2.76 9.46 -7.48
C GLU A 123 -2.47 8.84 -6.12
N THR A 124 -3.51 8.66 -5.31
CA THR A 124 -3.41 8.05 -3.99
C THR A 124 -4.18 6.73 -4.00
N LEU A 125 -3.48 5.66 -3.70
CA LEU A 125 -4.04 4.31 -3.59
C LEU A 125 -4.15 3.94 -2.12
N THR A 126 -5.33 3.54 -1.68
CA THR A 126 -5.54 2.96 -0.35
C THR A 126 -5.89 1.49 -0.50
N LEU A 127 -5.06 0.63 0.06
CA LEU A 127 -5.29 -0.80 0.11
C LEU A 127 -5.78 -1.21 1.49
N SER A 128 -6.71 -2.15 1.53
CA SER A 128 -7.04 -2.94 2.71
C SER A 128 -6.70 -4.40 2.42
N CYS A 129 -6.44 -5.17 3.45
CA CYS A 129 -6.18 -6.61 3.32
C CYS A 129 -6.66 -7.34 4.56
N ASP A 130 -6.76 -8.66 4.47
CA ASP A 130 -7.18 -9.48 5.62
C ASP A 130 -6.04 -9.67 6.62
N VAL A 131 -4.83 -9.91 6.11
CA VAL A 131 -3.63 -10.15 6.92
C VAL A 131 -2.46 -9.42 6.31
N MET A 132 -1.64 -8.83 7.15
CA MET A 132 -0.37 -8.21 6.77
C MET A 132 0.76 -8.88 7.53
N GLN A 133 1.77 -9.33 6.82
CA GLN A 133 2.97 -9.92 7.42
C GLN A 133 4.22 -9.21 6.90
N ARG A 134 5.11 -8.86 7.82
CA ARG A 134 6.42 -8.38 7.43
C ARG A 134 7.33 -9.57 7.15
N LEU A 135 7.96 -9.54 5.97
CA LEU A 135 8.88 -10.58 5.51
C LEU A 135 10.31 -10.06 5.57
N ALA A 136 11.28 -10.98 5.54
CA ALA A 136 12.68 -10.61 5.32
C ALA A 136 12.83 -10.02 3.91
N PRO A 137 13.60 -8.95 3.76
CA PRO A 137 13.79 -8.33 2.46
C PRO A 137 14.61 -9.19 1.51
#